data_3cae08b034d4fd6dea5731f053cbff22
#
_entry.id   3cae08b034d4fd6dea5731f053cbff22
#
_cell.length_a   1.000
_cell.length_b   1.000
_cell.length_c   1.000
_cell.angle_alpha   90.00
_cell.angle_beta   90.00
_cell.angle_gamma   90.00
#
_symmetry.space_group_name_H-M   'P 1'
#
loop_
_entity.id
_entity.type
_entity.pdbx_description
1 polymer ?
#
loop_
_entity_poly.entity_id
_entity_poly.type
_entity_poly.pdbx_seq_one_letter_code
_entity_poly.pdbx_strand_id
1 'polypeptide(L)'
;MPAIRPELRLVLAVSLDGRLAPPQGGAAQIGGRGDRRVLEEALAWADACLIGGRTLRLHCSTCLIHAADLLEERRSQGRSSQPDAVVVSRCGRFDPELRFFRQPLQRRLLLSPPQPAQLPAGFQACHPLNTWADALAGLAGAGLRRLVLLGGAELAGQLLAADRVDQLQLTVCPLVLGGRHSWLPAEVSLAPTRWQLLEQRPLEGEELLLRYGRLPA
;
A
#
# COMPACT_ATOMS: atom_id res chain seq x y z
N MET A 1 14.99 3.35 -23.74
CA MET A 1 14.89 2.38 -22.64
C MET A 1 13.62 2.67 -21.87
N PRO A 2 12.82 1.65 -21.49
CA PRO A 2 11.67 1.90 -20.62
C PRO A 2 12.18 2.55 -19.33
N ALA A 3 11.48 3.58 -18.87
CA ALA A 3 11.82 4.25 -17.62
C ALA A 3 11.84 3.23 -16.48
N ILE A 4 12.92 3.19 -15.69
CA ILE A 4 13.04 2.31 -14.54
C ILE A 4 11.97 2.76 -13.53
N ARG A 5 11.01 1.89 -13.23
CA ARG A 5 9.99 2.11 -12.21
C ARG A 5 10.10 1.07 -11.09
N PRO A 6 9.58 1.35 -9.90
CA PRO A 6 9.53 0.36 -8.84
C PRO A 6 8.60 -0.81 -9.22
N GLU A 7 8.89 -1.99 -8.68
CA GLU A 7 7.94 -3.07 -8.59
C GLU A 7 6.88 -2.74 -7.52
N LEU A 8 5.60 -2.80 -7.87
CA LEU A 8 4.48 -2.43 -7.01
C LEU A 8 3.61 -3.65 -6.67
N ARG A 9 3.51 -3.96 -5.37
CA ARG A 9 2.63 -4.99 -4.83
C ARG A 9 1.46 -4.35 -4.09
N LEU A 10 0.24 -4.62 -4.55
CA LEU A 10 -0.98 -4.27 -3.82
C LEU A 10 -1.24 -5.33 -2.74
N VAL A 11 -1.35 -4.91 -1.48
CA VAL A 11 -1.54 -5.80 -0.32
C VAL A 11 -2.83 -5.43 0.39
N LEU A 12 -3.77 -6.37 0.48
CA LEU A 12 -5.09 -6.15 1.05
C LEU A 12 -5.56 -7.39 1.82
N ALA A 13 -6.20 -7.17 2.98
CA ALA A 13 -7.12 -8.13 3.58
C ALA A 13 -8.52 -7.90 3.01
N VAL A 14 -9.17 -8.96 2.56
CA VAL A 14 -10.50 -8.90 1.96
C VAL A 14 -11.42 -9.98 2.57
N SER A 15 -12.69 -9.68 2.74
CA SER A 15 -13.69 -10.69 3.10
C SER A 15 -13.96 -11.66 1.94
N LEU A 16 -14.66 -12.76 2.18
CA LEU A 16 -15.06 -13.74 1.17
C LEU A 16 -15.88 -13.11 0.03
N ASP A 17 -16.61 -12.05 0.33
CA ASP A 17 -17.38 -11.28 -0.66
C ASP A 17 -16.63 -10.04 -1.18
N GLY A 18 -15.29 -9.97 -0.97
CA GLY A 18 -14.40 -8.96 -1.56
C GLY A 18 -14.54 -7.57 -0.94
N ARG A 19 -14.85 -7.45 0.35
CA ARG A 19 -14.99 -6.16 1.04
C ARG A 19 -13.77 -5.84 1.89
N LEU A 20 -13.49 -4.53 2.02
CA LEU A 20 -12.43 -3.99 2.89
C LEU A 20 -12.97 -3.52 4.25
N ALA A 21 -14.26 -3.31 4.35
CA ALA A 21 -14.91 -2.79 5.55
C ALA A 21 -16.39 -3.19 5.57
N PRO A 22 -17.02 -3.22 6.77
CA PRO A 22 -18.45 -3.45 6.92
C PRO A 22 -19.28 -2.32 6.30
N PRO A 23 -20.61 -2.46 6.14
CA PRO A 23 -21.46 -1.48 5.47
C PRO A 23 -21.36 -0.05 6.00
N GLN A 24 -21.08 0.11 7.29
CA GLN A 24 -20.88 1.40 7.97
C GLN A 24 -19.56 2.08 7.57
N GLY A 25 -18.63 1.32 6.99
CA GLY A 25 -17.28 1.80 6.70
C GLY A 25 -16.44 1.91 7.98
N GLY A 26 -15.52 2.86 7.97
CA GLY A 26 -14.63 3.13 9.09
C GLY A 26 -13.25 2.49 8.92
N ALA A 27 -12.41 2.62 9.95
CA ALA A 27 -11.10 1.96 10.04
C ALA A 27 -11.32 0.49 10.40
N ALA A 28 -11.69 -0.33 9.41
CA ALA A 28 -11.89 -1.76 9.61
C ALA A 28 -10.55 -2.49 9.66
N GLN A 29 -10.45 -3.42 10.58
CA GLN A 29 -9.36 -4.39 10.67
C GLN A 29 -10.01 -5.78 10.61
N ILE A 30 -10.04 -6.34 9.39
CA ILE A 30 -10.71 -7.63 9.15
C ILE A 30 -9.74 -8.81 9.18
N GLY A 31 -8.45 -8.54 8.97
CA GLY A 31 -7.39 -9.54 9.05
C GLY A 31 -7.01 -9.86 10.50
N GLY A 32 -6.66 -11.11 10.75
CA GLY A 32 -6.21 -11.64 12.02
C GLY A 32 -4.69 -11.66 12.16
N ARG A 33 -4.18 -12.65 12.92
CA ARG A 33 -2.73 -12.82 13.14
C ARG A 33 -2.00 -13.28 11.88
N GLY A 34 -2.64 -14.14 11.09
CA GLY A 34 -2.09 -14.63 9.83
C GLY A 34 -1.91 -13.50 8.83
N ASP A 35 -2.95 -12.68 8.62
CA ASP A 35 -2.87 -11.48 7.79
C ASP A 35 -1.79 -10.52 8.27
N ARG A 36 -1.73 -10.27 9.59
CA ARG A 36 -0.71 -9.40 10.17
C ARG A 36 0.69 -9.87 9.82
N ARG A 37 0.97 -11.17 9.93
CA ARG A 37 2.28 -11.73 9.60
C ARG A 37 2.65 -11.51 8.13
N VAL A 38 1.75 -11.82 7.19
CA VAL A 38 2.03 -11.68 5.76
C VAL A 38 2.08 -10.22 5.30
N LEU A 39 1.37 -9.33 5.99
CA LEU A 39 1.51 -7.88 5.80
C LEU A 39 2.91 -7.40 6.22
N GLU A 40 3.41 -7.83 7.37
CA GLU A 40 4.75 -7.48 7.84
C GLU A 40 5.85 -8.08 6.93
N GLU A 41 5.66 -9.29 6.40
CA GLU A 41 6.53 -9.88 5.37
C GLU A 41 6.58 -9.02 4.09
N ALA A 42 5.42 -8.51 3.64
CA ALA A 42 5.35 -7.60 2.50
C ALA A 42 6.07 -6.26 2.79
N LEU A 43 5.90 -5.71 3.99
CA LEU A 43 6.62 -4.50 4.42
C LEU A 43 8.13 -4.75 4.53
N ALA A 44 8.56 -5.94 5.00
CA ALA A 44 9.97 -6.31 5.07
C ALA A 44 10.61 -6.40 3.67
N TRP A 45 9.88 -6.88 2.68
CA TRP A 45 10.32 -6.89 1.29
C TRP A 45 10.42 -5.48 0.69
N ALA A 46 9.55 -4.53 1.06
CA ALA A 46 9.43 -3.22 0.43
C ALA A 46 10.51 -2.22 0.87
N ASP A 47 10.83 -1.27 0.00
CA ASP A 47 11.61 -0.07 0.33
C ASP A 47 10.69 1.03 0.87
N ALA A 48 9.45 1.08 0.38
CA ALA A 48 8.44 2.00 0.87
C ALA A 48 7.03 1.43 0.79
N CYS A 49 6.13 1.95 1.64
CA CYS A 49 4.70 1.70 1.56
C CYS A 49 3.94 2.94 1.07
N LEU A 50 3.05 2.75 0.11
CA LEU A 50 2.13 3.78 -0.39
C LEU A 50 0.81 3.70 0.36
N ILE A 51 0.33 4.86 0.86
CA ILE A 51 -0.96 4.98 1.53
C ILE A 51 -1.68 6.24 1.05
N GLY A 52 -2.98 6.14 0.77
CA GLY A 52 -3.80 7.29 0.43
C GLY A 52 -4.02 8.22 1.63
N GLY A 53 -3.98 9.54 1.41
CA GLY A 53 -4.17 10.52 2.48
C GLY A 53 -5.53 10.39 3.21
N ARG A 54 -6.58 9.91 2.54
CA ARG A 54 -7.87 9.60 3.19
C ARG A 54 -7.72 8.41 4.15
N THR A 55 -7.07 7.35 3.70
CA THR A 55 -6.80 6.15 4.52
C THR A 55 -5.94 6.52 5.72
N LEU A 56 -4.90 7.33 5.52
CA LEU A 56 -4.06 7.82 6.62
C LEU A 56 -4.86 8.60 7.68
N ARG A 57 -5.77 9.50 7.27
CA ARG A 57 -6.64 10.23 8.21
C ARG A 57 -7.57 9.30 8.96
N LEU A 58 -8.08 8.27 8.31
CA LEU A 58 -9.00 7.32 8.91
C LEU A 58 -8.32 6.43 9.97
N HIS A 59 -7.11 5.93 9.68
CA HIS A 59 -6.35 5.05 10.57
C HIS A 59 -5.41 5.79 11.52
N CYS A 60 -5.16 7.08 11.28
CA CYS A 60 -4.24 7.95 12.05
C CYS A 60 -2.78 7.45 12.07
N SER A 61 -2.44 6.40 11.34
CA SER A 61 -1.12 5.75 11.31
C SER A 61 -0.96 4.91 10.04
N THR A 62 0.26 4.43 9.78
CA THR A 62 0.51 3.37 8.81
C THR A 62 0.96 2.09 9.51
N CYS A 63 1.01 0.99 8.77
CA CYS A 63 1.48 -0.29 9.27
C CYS A 63 3.00 -0.27 9.52
N LEU A 64 3.44 -0.97 10.56
CA LEU A 64 4.85 -1.15 10.92
C LEU A 64 5.17 -2.64 11.03
N ILE A 65 6.43 -2.96 10.84
CA ILE A 65 6.99 -4.28 11.15
C ILE A 65 7.26 -4.32 12.65
N HIS A 66 6.75 -5.34 13.33
CA HIS A 66 6.99 -5.62 14.75
C HIS A 66 7.69 -6.97 14.96
N ALA A 67 7.61 -7.89 14.00
CA ALA A 67 8.23 -9.19 14.05
C ALA A 67 9.76 -9.05 14.07
N ALA A 68 10.40 -9.54 15.13
CA ALA A 68 11.83 -9.35 15.38
C ALA A 68 12.70 -9.98 14.28
N ASP A 69 12.30 -11.14 13.75
CA ASP A 69 12.97 -11.82 12.65
C ASP A 69 12.99 -10.99 11.37
N LEU A 70 11.87 -10.34 11.03
CA LEU A 70 11.78 -9.48 9.85
C LEU A 70 12.58 -8.17 10.01
N LEU A 71 12.60 -7.62 11.21
CA LEU A 71 13.45 -6.46 11.53
C LEU A 71 14.94 -6.80 11.43
N GLU A 72 15.32 -7.99 11.89
CA GLU A 72 16.70 -8.48 11.78
C GLU A 72 17.08 -8.78 10.33
N GLU A 73 16.20 -9.40 9.55
CA GLU A 73 16.41 -9.60 8.14
C GLU A 73 16.71 -8.29 7.40
N ARG A 74 15.89 -7.24 7.64
CA ARG A 74 16.13 -5.92 7.04
C ARG A 74 17.47 -5.33 7.45
N ARG A 75 17.84 -5.46 8.73
CA ARG A 75 19.11 -4.96 9.28
C ARG A 75 20.31 -5.68 8.64
N SER A 76 20.25 -7.00 8.51
CA SER A 76 21.31 -7.80 7.88
C SER A 76 21.52 -7.45 6.40
N GLN A 77 20.46 -6.93 5.73
CA GLN A 77 20.52 -6.42 4.37
C GLN A 77 20.96 -4.93 4.29
N GLY A 78 21.35 -4.31 5.39
CA GLY A 78 21.74 -2.89 5.46
C GLY A 78 20.57 -1.92 5.24
N ARG A 79 19.32 -2.37 5.47
CA ARG A 79 18.11 -1.56 5.25
C ARG A 79 17.63 -0.95 6.57
N SER A 80 16.88 0.14 6.49
CA SER A 80 16.18 0.71 7.65
C SER A 80 15.21 -0.32 8.24
N SER A 81 14.99 -0.27 9.57
CA SER A 81 14.07 -1.20 10.26
C SER A 81 12.64 -1.13 9.73
N GLN A 82 12.21 0.03 9.27
CA GLN A 82 10.90 0.23 8.65
C GLN A 82 11.06 0.71 7.20
N PRO A 83 10.15 0.33 6.28
CA PRO A 83 10.09 0.96 4.96
C PRO A 83 9.66 2.42 5.09
N ASP A 84 10.05 3.26 4.13
CA ASP A 84 9.54 4.63 4.05
C ASP A 84 8.02 4.62 3.90
N ALA A 85 7.33 5.64 4.42
CA ALA A 85 5.92 5.85 4.13
C ALA A 85 5.76 6.94 3.07
N VAL A 86 5.13 6.60 1.95
CA VAL A 86 4.80 7.52 0.87
C VAL A 86 3.30 7.81 0.92
N VAL A 87 2.94 9.00 1.35
CA VAL A 87 1.53 9.44 1.45
C VAL A 87 1.10 10.08 0.15
N VAL A 88 0.06 9.55 -0.47
CA VAL A 88 -0.53 10.12 -1.69
C VAL A 88 -1.65 11.07 -1.32
N SER A 89 -1.55 12.35 -1.70
CA SER A 89 -2.53 13.38 -1.32
C SER A 89 -2.73 14.41 -2.42
N ARG A 90 -3.93 14.99 -2.47
CA ARG A 90 -4.24 16.14 -3.33
C ARG A 90 -3.89 17.49 -2.68
N CYS A 91 -3.90 17.56 -1.37
CA CYS A 91 -3.71 18.84 -0.67
C CYS A 91 -2.52 18.90 0.28
N GLY A 92 -1.91 17.76 0.61
CA GLY A 92 -0.74 17.66 1.51
C GLY A 92 -0.98 18.13 2.95
N ARG A 93 -2.21 18.42 3.33
CA ARG A 93 -2.56 18.93 4.68
C ARG A 93 -2.97 17.79 5.59
N PHE A 94 -2.28 17.65 6.71
CA PHE A 94 -2.55 16.64 7.73
C PHE A 94 -2.47 17.30 9.11
N ASP A 95 -3.24 16.75 10.05
CA ASP A 95 -3.14 17.12 11.46
C ASP A 95 -1.76 16.64 11.99
N PRO A 96 -0.93 17.54 12.53
CA PRO A 96 0.39 17.18 13.05
C PRO A 96 0.33 16.23 14.26
N GLU A 97 -0.80 16.16 14.95
CA GLU A 97 -1.01 15.27 16.09
C GLU A 97 -1.32 13.83 15.70
N LEU A 98 -1.51 13.53 14.41
CA LEU A 98 -1.69 12.16 13.96
C LEU A 98 -0.53 11.28 14.46
N ARG A 99 -0.88 10.12 15.02
CA ARG A 99 0.10 9.13 15.50
C ARG A 99 1.13 8.77 14.43
N PHE A 100 0.78 8.88 13.15
CA PHE A 100 1.67 8.72 12.01
C PHE A 100 2.97 9.52 12.12
N PHE A 101 2.91 10.78 12.58
CA PHE A 101 4.09 11.64 12.67
C PHE A 101 5.04 11.28 13.82
N ARG A 102 4.60 10.39 14.73
CA ARG A 102 5.41 9.85 15.83
C ARG A 102 5.98 8.44 15.53
N GLN A 103 5.59 7.84 14.37
CA GLN A 103 6.09 6.51 13.99
C GLN A 103 7.56 6.58 13.55
N PRO A 104 8.39 5.54 13.83
CA PRO A 104 9.84 5.53 13.57
C PRO A 104 10.14 5.16 12.10
N LEU A 105 9.72 6.02 11.15
CA LEU A 105 9.92 5.81 9.72
C LEU A 105 10.13 7.15 8.98
N GLN A 106 10.73 7.09 7.79
CA GLN A 106 10.83 8.23 6.89
C GLN A 106 9.48 8.46 6.20
N ARG A 107 9.12 9.73 6.00
CA ARG A 107 7.84 10.15 5.42
C ARG A 107 8.06 10.94 4.16
N ARG A 108 7.49 10.49 3.07
CA ARG A 108 7.49 11.17 1.78
C ARG A 108 6.06 11.50 1.39
N LEU A 109 5.91 12.55 0.62
CA LEU A 109 4.62 12.99 0.11
C LEU A 109 4.63 12.88 -1.42
N LEU A 110 3.62 12.23 -2.00
CA LEU A 110 3.26 12.38 -3.40
C LEU A 110 2.08 13.34 -3.47
N LEU A 111 2.29 14.50 -4.05
CA LEU A 111 1.30 15.58 -4.04
C LEU A 111 0.89 15.96 -5.45
N SER A 112 -0.42 16.03 -5.67
CA SER A 112 -0.96 16.60 -6.91
C SER A 112 -0.62 18.11 -7.00
N PRO A 113 -0.40 18.67 -8.20
CA PRO A 113 -0.15 20.10 -8.38
C PRO A 113 -1.30 20.98 -7.83
N PRO A 114 -1.00 22.22 -7.41
CA PRO A 114 0.32 22.86 -7.39
C PRO A 114 1.20 22.35 -6.25
N GLN A 115 2.52 22.37 -6.49
CA GLN A 115 3.49 22.04 -5.45
C GLN A 115 3.57 23.14 -4.41
N PRO A 116 3.75 22.80 -3.12
CA PRO A 116 3.90 23.80 -2.08
C PRO A 116 5.26 24.49 -2.16
N ALA A 117 5.31 25.79 -1.82
CA ALA A 117 6.56 26.53 -1.76
C ALA A 117 7.54 26.00 -0.70
N GLN A 118 7.01 25.36 0.33
CA GLN A 118 7.79 24.74 1.40
C GLN A 118 7.33 23.31 1.64
N LEU A 119 8.25 22.44 2.04
CA LEU A 119 7.95 21.05 2.40
C LEU A 119 6.95 21.02 3.57
N PRO A 120 5.82 20.32 3.45
CA PRO A 120 4.86 20.19 4.53
C PRO A 120 5.49 19.58 5.79
N ALA A 121 5.13 20.13 6.95
CA ALA A 121 5.68 19.70 8.24
C ALA A 121 5.53 18.18 8.45
N GLY A 122 6.55 17.56 9.01
CA GLY A 122 6.59 16.12 9.30
C GLY A 122 6.96 15.22 8.13
N PHE A 123 7.15 15.75 6.92
CA PHE A 123 7.66 15.02 5.76
C PHE A 123 9.13 15.35 5.50
N GLN A 124 9.91 14.40 5.01
CA GLN A 124 11.32 14.55 4.65
C GLN A 124 11.51 14.80 3.14
N ALA A 125 10.52 14.47 2.31
CA ALA A 125 10.54 14.74 0.87
C ALA A 125 9.12 14.92 0.32
N CYS A 126 9.00 15.71 -0.75
CA CYS A 126 7.77 15.86 -1.52
C CYS A 126 8.09 15.65 -3.00
N HIS A 127 7.29 14.81 -3.66
CA HIS A 127 7.42 14.51 -5.08
C HIS A 127 6.12 14.89 -5.80
N PRO A 128 6.19 15.43 -7.02
CA PRO A 128 4.99 15.77 -7.79
C PRO A 128 4.28 14.51 -8.27
N LEU A 129 2.95 14.52 -8.20
CA LEU A 129 2.07 13.53 -8.80
C LEU A 129 1.36 14.18 -10.01
N ASN A 130 2.06 14.33 -11.12
CA ASN A 130 1.49 14.75 -12.41
C ASN A 130 0.85 13.56 -13.11
N THR A 131 1.63 12.50 -13.31
CA THR A 131 1.17 11.19 -13.79
C THR A 131 1.72 10.09 -12.87
N TRP A 132 1.08 8.92 -12.85
CA TRP A 132 1.63 7.76 -12.13
C TRP A 132 2.96 7.29 -12.69
N ALA A 133 3.18 7.43 -14.00
CA ALA A 133 4.46 7.07 -14.63
C ALA A 133 5.60 7.92 -14.08
N ASP A 134 5.44 9.25 -14.07
CA ASP A 134 6.48 10.18 -13.60
C ASP A 134 6.70 10.05 -12.08
N ALA A 135 5.62 9.92 -11.32
CA ALA A 135 5.69 9.77 -9.87
C ALA A 135 6.47 8.51 -9.47
N LEU A 136 6.16 7.36 -10.10
CA LEU A 136 6.88 6.11 -9.84
C LEU A 136 8.32 6.16 -10.32
N ALA A 137 8.60 6.78 -11.47
CA ALA A 137 9.97 7.00 -11.94
C ALA A 137 10.77 7.89 -10.96
N GLY A 138 10.14 8.95 -10.42
CA GLY A 138 10.72 9.80 -9.39
C GLY A 138 11.06 9.05 -8.10
N LEU A 139 10.17 8.17 -7.64
CA LEU A 139 10.43 7.30 -6.48
C LEU A 139 11.57 6.32 -6.76
N ALA A 140 11.62 5.74 -7.97
CA ALA A 140 12.72 4.87 -8.37
C ALA A 140 14.07 5.62 -8.41
N GLY A 141 14.06 6.87 -8.89
CA GLY A 141 15.23 7.77 -8.87
C GLY A 141 15.71 8.10 -7.46
N ALA A 142 14.79 8.12 -6.49
CA ALA A 142 15.09 8.28 -5.06
C ALA A 142 15.53 6.96 -4.37
N GLY A 143 15.77 5.89 -5.13
CA GLY A 143 16.28 4.60 -4.62
C GLY A 143 15.18 3.61 -4.18
N LEU A 144 13.91 3.97 -4.29
CA LEU A 144 12.80 3.10 -3.90
C LEU A 144 12.44 2.17 -5.07
N ARG A 145 12.81 0.91 -4.98
CA ARG A 145 12.67 -0.09 -6.05
C ARG A 145 11.49 -1.04 -5.85
N ARG A 146 11.10 -1.26 -4.61
CA ARG A 146 10.02 -2.18 -4.21
C ARG A 146 9.01 -1.43 -3.36
N LEU A 147 7.79 -1.36 -3.84
CA LEU A 147 6.71 -0.64 -3.17
C LEU A 147 5.58 -1.58 -2.78
N VAL A 148 5.06 -1.40 -1.59
CA VAL A 148 3.79 -2.00 -1.13
C VAL A 148 2.72 -0.93 -1.15
N LEU A 149 1.60 -1.19 -1.82
CA LEU A 149 0.42 -0.35 -1.77
C LEU A 149 -0.54 -0.91 -0.71
N LEU A 150 -0.76 -0.14 0.36
CA LEU A 150 -1.60 -0.53 1.49
C LEU A 150 -3.09 -0.09 1.33
N GLY A 151 -3.49 0.31 0.13
CA GLY A 151 -4.85 0.76 -0.13
C GLY A 151 -5.00 2.28 0.17
N GLY A 152 -6.18 2.97 0.22
CA GLY A 152 -7.53 2.41 0.06
C GLY A 152 -7.92 2.10 -1.39
N ALA A 153 -9.16 1.66 -1.52
CA ALA A 153 -9.72 1.18 -2.77
C ALA A 153 -9.59 2.18 -3.94
N GLU A 154 -9.81 3.46 -3.70
CA GLU A 154 -9.66 4.51 -4.72
C GLU A 154 -8.23 4.58 -5.27
N LEU A 155 -7.21 4.55 -4.39
CA LEU A 155 -5.81 4.57 -4.80
C LEU A 155 -5.41 3.28 -5.51
N ALA A 156 -5.88 2.13 -5.01
CA ALA A 156 -5.67 0.83 -5.65
C ALA A 156 -6.28 0.79 -7.06
N GLY A 157 -7.52 1.27 -7.20
CA GLY A 157 -8.21 1.36 -8.48
C GLY A 157 -7.48 2.24 -9.50
N GLN A 158 -6.98 3.41 -9.07
CA GLN A 158 -6.20 4.30 -9.94
C GLN A 158 -4.90 3.65 -10.44
N LEU A 159 -4.16 2.95 -9.58
CA LEU A 159 -2.90 2.30 -9.97
C LEU A 159 -3.14 1.07 -10.84
N LEU A 160 -4.22 0.32 -10.61
CA LEU A 160 -4.66 -0.77 -11.47
C LEU A 160 -5.08 -0.24 -12.87
N ALA A 161 -5.89 0.81 -12.92
CA ALA A 161 -6.33 1.43 -14.17
C ALA A 161 -5.15 2.04 -14.96
N ALA A 162 -4.15 2.57 -14.25
CA ALA A 162 -2.93 3.08 -14.84
C ALA A 162 -1.92 1.99 -15.25
N ASP A 163 -2.24 0.72 -15.05
CA ASP A 163 -1.37 -0.41 -15.37
C ASP A 163 -0.03 -0.39 -14.60
N ARG A 164 -0.08 -0.12 -13.30
CA ARG A 164 1.11 0.07 -12.46
C ARG A 164 1.25 -0.95 -11.34
N VAL A 165 0.33 -1.89 -11.20
CA VAL A 165 0.39 -2.96 -10.19
C VAL A 165 0.99 -4.21 -10.82
N ASP A 166 2.11 -4.69 -10.27
CA ASP A 166 2.84 -5.87 -10.74
C ASP A 166 2.41 -7.14 -10.00
N GLN A 167 2.07 -7.01 -8.72
CA GLN A 167 1.64 -8.12 -7.89
C GLN A 167 0.38 -7.75 -7.09
N LEU A 168 -0.51 -8.73 -6.94
CA LEU A 168 -1.62 -8.71 -5.99
C LEU A 168 -1.30 -9.67 -4.85
N GLN A 169 -1.36 -9.20 -3.62
CA GLN A 169 -1.31 -10.02 -2.42
C GLN A 169 -2.60 -9.82 -1.64
N LEU A 170 -3.43 -10.84 -1.62
CA LEU A 170 -4.73 -10.81 -0.99
C LEU A 170 -4.74 -11.81 0.18
N THR A 171 -5.09 -11.35 1.37
CA THR A 171 -5.48 -12.22 2.47
C THR A 171 -7.01 -12.33 2.44
N VAL A 172 -7.51 -13.49 2.10
CA VAL A 172 -8.95 -13.79 2.14
C VAL A 172 -9.29 -14.18 3.57
N CYS A 173 -10.07 -13.32 4.25
CA CYS A 173 -10.52 -13.55 5.61
C CYS A 173 -11.87 -14.28 5.63
N PRO A 174 -12.11 -15.20 6.58
CA PRO A 174 -13.32 -16.04 6.62
C PRO A 174 -14.54 -15.29 7.12
N LEU A 175 -14.86 -14.15 6.47
CA LEU A 175 -15.93 -13.23 6.81
C LEU A 175 -16.75 -12.90 5.56
N VAL A 176 -18.05 -12.70 5.73
CA VAL A 176 -18.94 -12.08 4.74
C VAL A 176 -19.44 -10.77 5.35
N LEU A 177 -19.12 -9.65 4.72
CA LEU A 177 -19.38 -8.32 5.27
C LEU A 177 -20.57 -7.62 4.61
N GLY A 178 -20.79 -7.86 3.32
CA GLY A 178 -21.79 -7.12 2.53
C GLY A 178 -21.43 -5.65 2.31
N GLY A 179 -22.39 -4.87 1.85
CA GLY A 179 -22.21 -3.43 1.66
C GLY A 179 -21.37 -3.04 0.44
N ARG A 180 -21.01 -1.76 0.38
CA ARG A 180 -20.40 -1.12 -0.81
C ARG A 180 -18.86 -1.02 -0.79
N HIS A 181 -18.22 -1.34 0.31
CA HIS A 181 -16.78 -1.10 0.49
C HIS A 181 -15.92 -2.18 -0.15
N SER A 182 -16.08 -2.39 -1.47
CA SER A 182 -15.26 -3.30 -2.26
C SER A 182 -13.81 -2.84 -2.32
N TRP A 183 -12.87 -3.79 -2.44
CA TRP A 183 -11.46 -3.50 -2.66
C TRP A 183 -11.19 -2.84 -4.03
N LEU A 184 -12.06 -3.09 -5.00
CA LEU A 184 -12.07 -2.42 -6.30
C LEU A 184 -13.41 -1.66 -6.44
N PRO A 185 -13.40 -0.32 -6.51
CA PRO A 185 -14.62 0.47 -6.69
C PRO A 185 -15.29 0.14 -8.01
N ALA A 186 -16.62 0.13 -8.02
CA ALA A 186 -17.43 -0.21 -9.22
C ALA A 186 -17.22 0.78 -10.38
N GLU A 187 -16.84 2.00 -10.07
CA GLU A 187 -16.60 3.08 -11.04
C GLU A 187 -15.25 2.93 -11.77
N VAL A 188 -14.37 2.05 -11.29
CA VAL A 188 -13.05 1.81 -11.90
C VAL A 188 -13.23 0.89 -13.10
N SER A 189 -13.03 1.43 -14.29
CA SER A 189 -12.99 0.64 -15.52
C SER A 189 -11.58 0.05 -15.70
N LEU A 190 -11.51 -1.28 -15.79
CA LEU A 190 -10.28 -2.02 -16.03
C LEU A 190 -10.39 -2.82 -17.31
N ALA A 191 -9.33 -2.83 -18.11
CA ALA A 191 -9.22 -3.83 -19.16
C ALA A 191 -9.01 -5.22 -18.54
N PRO A 192 -9.57 -6.30 -19.10
CA PRO A 192 -9.31 -7.65 -18.65
C PRO A 192 -7.81 -7.94 -18.63
N THR A 193 -7.30 -8.39 -17.49
CA THR A 193 -5.88 -8.67 -17.30
C THR A 193 -5.70 -10.06 -16.73
N ARG A 194 -4.69 -10.79 -17.19
CA ARG A 194 -4.37 -12.13 -16.69
C ARG A 194 -3.32 -12.05 -15.61
N TRP A 195 -3.49 -12.92 -14.61
CA TRP A 195 -2.60 -13.02 -13.47
C TRP A 195 -2.18 -14.48 -13.26
N GLN A 196 -0.92 -14.70 -12.90
CA GLN A 196 -0.37 -16.01 -12.56
C GLN A 196 -0.33 -16.16 -11.04
N LEU A 197 -0.82 -17.25 -10.52
CA LEU A 197 -0.66 -17.60 -9.10
C LEU A 197 0.82 -17.82 -8.80
N LEU A 198 1.37 -17.03 -7.87
CA LEU A 198 2.75 -17.14 -7.38
C LEU A 198 2.83 -17.90 -6.06
N GLU A 199 1.84 -17.71 -5.19
CA GLU A 199 1.81 -18.29 -3.86
C GLU A 199 0.37 -18.49 -3.40
N GLN A 200 0.14 -19.62 -2.73
CA GLN A 200 -1.07 -19.93 -1.97
C GLN A 200 -0.63 -20.50 -0.63
N ARG A 201 -1.09 -19.89 0.47
CA ARG A 201 -0.69 -20.32 1.81
C ARG A 201 -1.86 -20.18 2.78
N PRO A 202 -2.34 -21.30 3.41
CA PRO A 202 -3.22 -21.21 4.56
C PRO A 202 -2.51 -20.48 5.71
N LEU A 203 -3.25 -19.65 6.41
CA LEU A 203 -2.74 -18.85 7.52
C LEU A 203 -3.47 -19.19 8.81
N GLU A 204 -2.96 -18.72 9.94
CA GLU A 204 -3.64 -18.81 11.23
C GLU A 204 -5.03 -18.11 11.15
N GLY A 205 -6.04 -18.66 11.79
CA GLY A 205 -7.39 -18.08 11.82
C GLY A 205 -8.23 -18.35 10.58
N GLU A 206 -7.97 -19.47 9.87
CA GLU A 206 -8.71 -19.86 8.67
C GLU A 206 -8.57 -18.84 7.52
N GLU A 207 -7.57 -18.00 7.58
CA GLU A 207 -7.26 -17.03 6.54
C GLU A 207 -6.47 -17.70 5.40
N LEU A 208 -6.56 -17.16 4.19
CA LEU A 208 -5.85 -17.68 3.02
C LEU A 208 -5.07 -16.54 2.33
N LEU A 209 -3.75 -16.67 2.28
CA LEU A 209 -2.91 -15.82 1.44
C LEU A 209 -2.96 -16.29 -0.01
N LEU A 210 -3.23 -15.36 -0.92
CA LEU A 210 -3.10 -15.51 -2.36
C LEU A 210 -2.19 -14.41 -2.90
N ARG A 211 -1.12 -14.79 -3.60
CA ARG A 211 -0.26 -13.82 -4.29
C ARG A 211 -0.21 -14.14 -5.77
N TYR A 212 -0.54 -13.15 -6.57
CA TYR A 212 -0.54 -13.23 -8.02
C TYR A 212 0.47 -12.24 -8.60
N GLY A 213 1.17 -12.66 -9.65
CA GLY A 213 1.97 -11.80 -10.52
C GLY A 213 1.20 -11.49 -11.79
N ARG A 214 1.36 -10.27 -12.29
CA ARG A 214 0.74 -9.87 -13.54
C ARG A 214 1.45 -10.53 -14.71
N LEU A 215 0.68 -11.08 -15.65
CA LEU A 215 1.21 -11.55 -16.91
C LEU A 215 1.37 -10.37 -17.89
N PRO A 216 2.43 -10.35 -18.71
CA PRO A 216 2.53 -9.42 -19.82
C PRO A 216 1.29 -9.49 -20.74
N ALA A 217 0.91 -8.35 -21.29
CA ALA A 217 -0.16 -8.29 -22.28
C ALA A 217 0.26 -8.92 -23.61
#